data_0108d7d500d266f1633d7d4210b61e79
#
_entry.id   0108d7d500d266f1633d7d4210b61e79
#
_cell.length_a   1.000
_cell.length_b   1.000
_cell.length_c   1.000
_cell.angle_alpha   90.00
_cell.angle_beta   90.00
_cell.angle_gamma   90.00
#
_symmetry.space_group_name_H-M   'P 1'
#
loop_
_entity.id
_entity.type
_entity.pdbx_description
1 polymer ?
#
loop_
_entity_poly.entity_id
_entity_poly.type
_entity_poly.pdbx_seq_one_letter_code
_entity_poly.pdbx_strand_id
1 'polypeptide(L)'
;MKSSRLFCLIFVSVLFFGGAEVFPQNTVSVSKNTLATSPKFSGSPFCVTEYRGASPDSLKKYSVLEFADGRISKERQFGDDGSEKTIVERKFLDDGKISEITGLDSSKNVKWRYSYGYGEKGLLASETSYSGSGEIEWRAEYFYNEKSRLSECKTYSAAGALNFTEKYIYTEDGRVKDYSSFYADGKFFKRVEYLYNADSTLAQEKNYDASGFYESVNYSYSNGKASAVRTLGADGSLKTEETRTFFAGNMIRSVLKNAEGKTVSEKEFFYDWKGNIVLEKNPSGIIMRNFLYNAPVSSQNSSSASSSSEKKEN
;
A
#
# COMPACT_ATOMS: atom_id res chain seq x y z
N MET A 1 -38.61 -15.33 2.19
CA MET A 1 -37.66 -14.50 2.98
C MET A 1 -36.24 -14.84 2.51
N LYS A 2 -35.69 -14.05 1.61
CA LYS A 2 -34.33 -14.24 1.06
C LYS A 2 -33.41 -13.30 1.83
N SER A 3 -32.60 -13.85 2.71
CA SER A 3 -31.51 -13.14 3.38
C SER A 3 -30.40 -12.91 2.36
N SER A 4 -30.31 -11.72 1.83
CA SER A 4 -29.17 -11.24 1.07
C SER A 4 -27.98 -11.02 2.03
N ARG A 5 -27.07 -11.99 2.04
CA ARG A 5 -25.76 -11.82 2.67
C ARG A 5 -24.95 -10.86 1.81
N LEU A 6 -25.00 -9.60 2.17
CA LEU A 6 -24.11 -8.59 1.64
C LEU A 6 -22.72 -8.85 2.28
N PHE A 7 -21.89 -9.63 1.58
CA PHE A 7 -20.45 -9.63 1.81
C PHE A 7 -19.95 -8.25 1.39
N CYS A 8 -19.80 -7.37 2.36
CA CYS A 8 -19.07 -6.13 2.16
C CYS A 8 -17.59 -6.48 2.02
N LEU A 9 -17.21 -6.98 0.83
CA LEU A 9 -15.86 -6.86 0.33
C LEU A 9 -15.67 -5.36 0.06
N ILE A 10 -15.19 -4.64 1.06
CA ILE A 10 -14.65 -3.31 0.85
C ILE A 10 -13.42 -3.50 -0.03
N PHE A 11 -13.64 -3.49 -1.36
CA PHE A 11 -12.62 -3.08 -2.30
C PHE A 11 -12.39 -1.59 -2.05
N VAL A 12 -11.69 -1.26 -0.97
CA VAL A 12 -10.88 -0.06 -1.01
C VAL A 12 -9.93 -0.37 -2.14
N SER A 13 -10.09 0.33 -3.25
CA SER A 13 -9.10 0.37 -4.33
C SER A 13 -7.83 0.92 -3.69
N VAL A 14 -7.09 0.01 -3.07
CA VAL A 14 -5.69 0.23 -2.75
C VAL A 14 -5.09 0.53 -4.09
N LEU A 15 -4.70 1.79 -4.28
CA LEU A 15 -3.73 2.15 -5.27
C LEU A 15 -2.51 1.28 -5.00
N PHE A 16 -2.49 0.08 -5.61
CA PHE A 16 -1.24 -0.57 -5.91
C PHE A 16 -0.52 0.41 -6.84
N PHE A 17 0.18 1.37 -6.25
CA PHE A 17 1.33 1.89 -6.90
C PHE A 17 2.20 0.67 -7.12
N GLY A 18 2.19 0.17 -8.36
CA GLY A 18 3.08 -0.89 -8.82
C GLY A 18 4.52 -0.39 -8.83
N GLY A 19 4.95 0.21 -7.72
CA GLY A 19 6.33 0.30 -7.37
C GLY A 19 6.72 -1.14 -7.05
N ALA A 20 7.67 -1.71 -7.77
CA ALA A 20 8.43 -2.79 -7.24
C ALA A 20 9.01 -2.31 -5.90
N GLU A 21 8.20 -2.35 -4.85
CA GLU A 21 8.80 -2.49 -3.55
C GLU A 21 9.61 -3.77 -3.67
N VAL A 22 10.89 -3.58 -3.84
CA VAL A 22 11.86 -4.51 -3.32
C VAL A 22 11.47 -4.55 -1.85
N PHE A 23 10.59 -5.47 -1.49
CA PHE A 23 10.31 -5.75 -0.10
C PHE A 23 11.68 -5.86 0.54
N PRO A 24 12.03 -5.03 1.53
CA PRO A 24 13.19 -5.34 2.33
C PRO A 24 12.94 -6.78 2.74
N GLN A 25 13.86 -7.68 2.43
CA GLN A 25 13.72 -9.15 2.38
C GLN A 25 13.22 -9.79 3.68
N ASN A 26 12.73 -9.02 4.64
CA ASN A 26 12.39 -9.45 6.00
C ASN A 26 11.01 -9.06 6.50
N THR A 27 10.14 -8.45 5.69
CA THR A 27 8.79 -8.12 6.15
C THR A 27 7.76 -8.73 5.22
N VAL A 28 7.31 -9.92 5.57
CA VAL A 28 5.95 -10.34 5.20
C VAL A 28 5.05 -9.21 5.69
N SER A 29 4.34 -8.57 4.78
CA SER A 29 3.42 -7.49 5.12
C SER A 29 2.33 -8.05 6.03
N VAL A 30 2.52 -7.88 7.32
CA VAL A 30 1.66 -8.38 8.39
C VAL A 30 0.40 -7.52 8.53
N SER A 31 0.23 -6.50 7.71
CA SER A 31 -0.85 -5.55 7.94
C SER A 31 -1.69 -5.34 6.70
N LYS A 32 -2.99 -5.55 6.81
CA LYS A 32 -3.99 -4.98 5.91
C LYS A 32 -4.09 -3.45 6.01
N ASN A 33 -3.32 -2.82 6.89
CA ASN A 33 -3.26 -1.37 7.10
C ASN A 33 -2.47 -0.65 6.00
N THR A 34 -2.81 -0.94 4.75
CA THR A 34 -2.25 -0.22 3.59
C THR A 34 -2.57 1.27 3.60
N LEU A 35 -3.59 1.70 4.34
CA LEU A 35 -3.93 3.12 4.48
C LEU A 35 -2.99 3.87 5.43
N ALA A 36 -2.49 3.21 6.48
CA ALA A 36 -1.55 3.81 7.42
C ALA A 36 -0.10 3.88 6.88
N THR A 37 0.20 3.12 5.81
CA THR A 37 1.51 3.18 5.14
C THR A 37 1.40 4.04 3.88
N SER A 38 2.06 5.18 3.88
CA SER A 38 2.18 6.00 2.68
C SER A 38 3.22 5.41 1.74
N PRO A 39 3.00 5.44 0.40
CA PRO A 39 4.03 5.10 -0.56
C PRO A 39 5.30 5.92 -0.27
N LYS A 40 6.46 5.26 -0.30
CA LYS A 40 7.74 5.93 -0.16
C LYS A 40 8.34 6.18 -1.54
N PHE A 41 8.76 7.42 -1.77
CA PHE A 41 9.45 7.80 -2.98
C PHE A 41 10.86 8.28 -2.66
N SER A 42 11.82 7.92 -3.50
CA SER A 42 13.19 8.37 -3.37
C SER A 42 13.31 9.86 -3.68
N GLY A 43 14.16 10.57 -2.93
CA GLY A 43 14.47 11.98 -3.17
C GLY A 43 13.44 12.97 -2.66
N SER A 44 12.51 12.54 -1.79
CA SER A 44 11.52 13.41 -1.13
C SER A 44 10.81 14.36 -2.10
N PRO A 45 9.96 13.86 -3.01
CA PRO A 45 9.23 14.71 -3.92
C PRO A 45 8.28 15.65 -3.15
N PHE A 46 8.07 16.84 -3.67
CA PHE A 46 7.08 17.79 -3.18
C PHE A 46 5.67 17.43 -3.69
N CYS A 47 5.59 16.94 -4.93
CA CYS A 47 4.34 16.54 -5.56
C CYS A 47 4.60 15.40 -6.55
N VAL A 48 3.65 14.47 -6.62
CA VAL A 48 3.63 13.40 -7.65
C VAL A 48 2.30 13.43 -8.36
N THR A 49 2.34 13.57 -9.70
CA THR A 49 1.14 13.47 -10.53
C THR A 49 1.17 12.16 -11.30
N GLU A 50 0.11 11.36 -11.14
CA GLU A 50 -0.07 10.11 -11.87
C GLU A 50 -1.08 10.28 -12.99
N TYR A 51 -0.75 9.71 -14.14
CA TYR A 51 -1.58 9.64 -15.34
C TYR A 51 -1.81 8.16 -15.69
N ARG A 52 -3.00 7.83 -16.15
CA ARG A 52 -3.36 6.47 -16.63
C ARG A 52 -4.05 6.54 -17.98
N GLY A 53 -3.83 5.52 -18.80
CA GLY A 53 -4.48 5.38 -20.11
C GLY A 53 -4.16 4.04 -20.76
N ALA A 54 -4.91 3.69 -21.79
CA ALA A 54 -4.65 2.49 -22.60
C ALA A 54 -3.39 2.63 -23.49
N SER A 55 -3.04 3.86 -23.88
CA SER A 55 -1.89 4.21 -24.71
C SER A 55 -1.30 5.56 -24.28
N PRO A 56 -0.10 5.94 -24.74
CA PRO A 56 0.50 7.25 -24.43
C PRO A 56 -0.40 8.43 -24.79
N ASP A 57 -1.13 8.36 -25.90
CA ASP A 57 -2.00 9.43 -26.37
C ASP A 57 -3.34 9.53 -25.63
N SER A 58 -3.67 8.50 -24.83
CA SER A 58 -4.91 8.43 -24.04
C SER A 58 -4.70 8.71 -22.55
N LEU A 59 -3.49 9.11 -22.14
CA LEU A 59 -3.17 9.38 -20.75
C LEU A 59 -4.01 10.51 -20.18
N LYS A 60 -4.72 10.24 -19.10
CA LYS A 60 -5.49 11.23 -18.33
C LYS A 60 -4.94 11.31 -16.91
N LYS A 61 -5.01 12.51 -16.35
CA LYS A 61 -4.63 12.70 -14.93
C LYS A 61 -5.54 11.87 -14.04
N TYR A 62 -4.92 11.01 -13.25
CA TYR A 62 -5.61 10.09 -12.34
C TYR A 62 -5.52 10.55 -10.89
N SER A 63 -4.32 10.89 -10.41
CA SER A 63 -4.16 11.39 -9.04
C SER A 63 -3.03 12.42 -8.95
N VAL A 64 -3.10 13.23 -7.87
CA VAL A 64 -2.03 14.13 -7.44
C VAL A 64 -1.79 13.90 -5.96
N LEU A 65 -0.55 13.57 -5.60
CA LEU A 65 -0.08 13.43 -4.22
C LEU A 65 0.68 14.70 -3.84
N GLU A 66 0.29 15.31 -2.72
CA GLU A 66 0.94 16.47 -2.13
C GLU A 66 1.63 16.05 -0.83
N PHE A 67 2.83 16.55 -0.62
CA PHE A 67 3.67 16.19 0.50
C PHE A 67 3.87 17.37 1.45
N ALA A 68 3.81 17.08 2.75
CA ALA A 68 4.26 17.97 3.82
C ALA A 68 5.27 17.20 4.67
N ASP A 69 6.42 17.80 4.93
CA ASP A 69 7.52 17.19 5.72
C ASP A 69 7.92 15.79 5.23
N GLY A 70 7.95 15.62 3.89
CA GLY A 70 8.31 14.35 3.24
C GLY A 70 7.25 13.25 3.34
N ARG A 71 6.03 13.57 3.80
CA ARG A 71 4.91 12.64 3.95
C ARG A 71 3.75 13.06 3.06
N ILE A 72 3.00 12.10 2.51
CA ILE A 72 1.78 12.41 1.77
C ILE A 72 0.74 12.98 2.74
N SER A 73 0.48 14.27 2.64
CA SER A 73 -0.54 14.97 3.42
C SER A 73 -1.89 14.97 2.74
N LYS A 74 -1.90 15.01 1.41
CA LYS A 74 -3.11 15.05 0.61
C LYS A 74 -2.98 14.27 -0.68
N GLU A 75 -4.06 13.65 -1.10
CA GLU A 75 -4.22 13.00 -2.39
C GLU A 75 -5.51 13.50 -3.04
N ARG A 76 -5.45 13.85 -4.31
CA ARG A 76 -6.63 14.21 -5.11
C ARG A 76 -6.76 13.21 -6.25
N GLN A 77 -7.93 12.60 -6.40
CA GLN A 77 -8.24 11.67 -7.48
C GLN A 77 -9.21 12.30 -8.47
N PHE A 78 -9.00 12.03 -9.75
CA PHE A 78 -9.72 12.64 -10.86
C PHE A 78 -10.47 11.57 -11.66
N GLY A 79 -11.63 11.96 -12.18
CA GLY A 79 -12.37 11.15 -13.15
C GLY A 79 -11.84 11.30 -14.57
N ASP A 80 -12.38 10.50 -15.48
CA ASP A 80 -12.00 10.53 -16.91
C ASP A 80 -12.32 11.88 -17.58
N ASP A 81 -13.25 12.63 -17.04
CA ASP A 81 -13.63 13.97 -17.43
C ASP A 81 -12.68 15.08 -16.89
N GLY A 82 -11.68 14.67 -16.11
CA GLY A 82 -10.72 15.56 -15.46
C GLY A 82 -11.26 16.26 -14.20
N SER A 83 -12.52 16.01 -13.81
CA SER A 83 -13.08 16.55 -12.57
C SER A 83 -12.53 15.84 -11.34
N GLU A 84 -12.32 16.58 -10.24
CA GLU A 84 -11.92 16.00 -8.96
C GLU A 84 -13.09 15.17 -8.39
N LYS A 85 -12.81 13.91 -8.03
CA LYS A 85 -13.81 12.97 -7.50
C LYS A 85 -13.65 12.73 -6.02
N THR A 86 -12.41 12.56 -5.58
CA THR A 86 -12.10 12.20 -4.20
C THR A 86 -10.89 12.98 -3.73
N ILE A 87 -10.94 13.43 -2.49
CA ILE A 87 -9.82 14.03 -1.78
C ILE A 87 -9.55 13.15 -0.56
N VAL A 88 -8.31 12.75 -0.34
CA VAL A 88 -7.87 12.04 0.86
C VAL A 88 -6.90 12.93 1.62
N GLU A 89 -7.22 13.26 2.86
CA GLU A 89 -6.39 14.08 3.73
C GLU A 89 -5.86 13.24 4.90
N ARG A 90 -4.61 13.49 5.31
CA ARG A 90 -3.95 12.77 6.41
C ARG A 90 -3.50 13.77 7.47
N LYS A 91 -3.82 13.45 8.72
CA LYS A 91 -3.31 14.15 9.90
C LYS A 91 -2.25 13.31 10.58
N PHE A 92 -1.27 13.98 11.11
CA PHE A 92 -0.14 13.35 11.78
C PHE A 92 -0.05 13.83 13.22
N LEU A 93 0.46 12.97 14.10
CA LEU A 93 0.95 13.31 15.42
C LEU A 93 2.30 14.02 15.30
N ASP A 94 2.75 14.66 16.36
CA ASP A 94 4.04 15.35 16.42
C ASP A 94 5.24 14.43 16.12
N ASP A 95 5.11 13.14 16.48
CA ASP A 95 6.12 12.10 16.18
C ASP A 95 6.04 11.59 14.71
N GLY A 96 5.12 12.12 13.93
CA GLY A 96 4.95 11.83 12.52
C GLY A 96 4.13 10.60 12.18
N LYS A 97 3.52 9.96 13.14
CA LYS A 97 2.56 8.87 12.89
C LYS A 97 1.22 9.42 12.43
N ILE A 98 0.54 8.68 11.57
CA ILE A 98 -0.79 9.07 11.09
C ILE A 98 -1.79 8.93 12.24
N SER A 99 -2.49 10.02 12.58
CA SER A 99 -3.58 10.00 13.56
C SER A 99 -4.96 9.83 12.93
N GLU A 100 -5.14 10.35 11.70
CA GLU A 100 -6.41 10.30 10.99
C GLU A 100 -6.19 10.30 9.48
N ILE A 101 -7.05 9.59 8.75
CA ILE A 101 -7.20 9.69 7.31
C ILE A 101 -8.66 9.96 7.01
N THR A 102 -8.96 11.00 6.22
CA THR A 102 -10.33 11.40 5.86
C THR A 102 -10.49 11.40 4.35
N GLY A 103 -11.49 10.69 3.85
CA GLY A 103 -11.91 10.74 2.46
C GLY A 103 -13.08 11.68 2.27
N LEU A 104 -12.94 12.61 1.34
CA LEU A 104 -13.93 13.63 0.99
C LEU A 104 -14.41 13.42 -0.45
N ASP A 105 -15.64 13.82 -0.75
CA ASP A 105 -16.10 13.98 -2.13
C ASP A 105 -15.64 15.32 -2.75
N SER A 106 -15.99 15.55 -4.00
CA SER A 106 -15.65 16.80 -4.73
C SER A 106 -16.26 18.06 -4.09
N SER A 107 -17.32 17.92 -3.31
CA SER A 107 -17.95 19.01 -2.55
C SER A 107 -17.38 19.16 -1.15
N LYS A 108 -16.33 18.40 -0.82
CA LYS A 108 -15.65 18.34 0.50
C LYS A 108 -16.52 17.76 1.62
N ASN A 109 -17.58 17.02 1.32
CA ASN A 109 -18.31 16.28 2.33
C ASN A 109 -17.53 15.01 2.69
N VAL A 110 -17.48 14.69 3.99
CA VAL A 110 -16.83 13.46 4.47
C VAL A 110 -17.61 12.25 3.96
N LYS A 111 -16.89 11.31 3.34
CA LYS A 111 -17.43 10.03 2.87
C LYS A 111 -17.06 8.90 3.82
N TRP A 112 -15.87 8.95 4.38
CA TRP A 112 -15.34 8.01 5.34
C TRP A 112 -14.17 8.62 6.13
N ARG A 113 -13.86 8.05 7.26
CA ARG A 113 -12.73 8.45 8.09
C ARG A 113 -12.15 7.26 8.83
N TYR A 114 -10.82 7.21 8.95
CA TYR A 114 -10.10 6.29 9.82
C TYR A 114 -9.38 7.06 10.91
N SER A 115 -9.41 6.56 12.14
CA SER A 115 -8.59 7.06 13.25
C SER A 115 -7.67 5.97 13.77
N TYR A 116 -6.48 6.36 14.22
CA TYR A 116 -5.42 5.47 14.67
C TYR A 116 -5.01 5.83 16.10
N GLY A 117 -5.02 4.83 16.98
CA GLY A 117 -4.55 4.96 18.36
C GLY A 117 -3.25 4.20 18.56
N TYR A 118 -2.33 4.77 19.34
CA TYR A 118 -1.01 4.18 19.61
C TYR A 118 -0.84 3.94 21.10
N GLY A 119 -0.22 2.80 21.46
CA GLY A 119 0.11 2.45 22.84
C GLY A 119 1.37 3.15 23.34
N GLU A 120 1.72 2.91 24.61
CA GLU A 120 2.86 3.54 25.29
C GLU A 120 4.20 3.39 24.57
N LYS A 121 4.43 2.26 23.86
CA LYS A 121 5.64 2.04 23.06
C LYS A 121 5.56 2.69 21.66
N GLY A 122 4.52 3.49 21.38
CA GLY A 122 4.28 4.06 20.06
C GLY A 122 3.91 3.05 18.99
N LEU A 123 3.52 1.83 19.36
CA LEU A 123 2.99 0.81 18.46
C LEU A 123 1.50 1.06 18.22
N LEU A 124 1.02 0.77 17.00
CA LEU A 124 -0.40 0.89 16.66
C LEU A 124 -1.23 -0.03 17.58
N ALA A 125 -2.09 0.53 18.39
CA ALA A 125 -2.94 -0.21 19.32
C ALA A 125 -4.36 -0.39 18.81
N SER A 126 -4.87 0.58 18.05
CA SER A 126 -6.24 0.53 17.52
C SER A 126 -6.39 1.27 16.21
N GLU A 127 -7.37 0.84 15.44
CA GLU A 127 -7.88 1.52 14.25
C GLU A 127 -9.40 1.50 14.28
N THR A 128 -10.03 2.62 13.90
CA THR A 128 -11.50 2.71 13.84
C THR A 128 -11.90 3.35 12.52
N SER A 129 -12.82 2.68 11.80
CA SER A 129 -13.46 3.18 10.60
C SER A 129 -14.79 3.83 10.93
N TYR A 130 -15.04 4.97 10.30
CA TYR A 130 -16.28 5.73 10.41
C TYR A 130 -16.87 5.99 9.02
N SER A 131 -18.19 5.92 8.94
CA SER A 131 -18.95 6.37 7.77
C SER A 131 -18.89 7.90 7.57
N GLY A 132 -19.44 8.38 6.46
CA GLY A 132 -19.59 9.81 6.22
C GLY A 132 -20.47 10.54 7.24
N SER A 133 -21.40 9.84 7.90
CA SER A 133 -22.22 10.37 9.01
C SER A 133 -21.50 10.39 10.36
N GLY A 134 -20.31 9.81 10.45
CA GLY A 134 -19.53 9.71 11.67
C GLY A 134 -19.84 8.47 12.53
N GLU A 135 -20.68 7.58 12.04
CA GLU A 135 -20.97 6.32 12.72
C GLU A 135 -19.82 5.33 12.55
N ILE A 136 -19.53 4.54 13.60
CA ILE A 136 -18.52 3.49 13.53
C ILE A 136 -19.00 2.40 12.58
N GLU A 137 -18.17 2.01 11.62
CA GLU A 137 -18.42 0.87 10.72
C GLU A 137 -17.73 -0.40 11.25
N TRP A 138 -16.48 -0.26 11.71
CA TRP A 138 -15.71 -1.35 12.33
C TRP A 138 -14.53 -0.77 13.13
N ARG A 139 -13.92 -1.62 13.95
CA ARG A 139 -12.67 -1.30 14.64
C ARG A 139 -11.75 -2.52 14.67
N ALA A 140 -10.44 -2.26 14.81
CA ALA A 140 -9.43 -3.28 15.05
C ALA A 140 -8.60 -2.94 16.29
N GLU A 141 -8.13 -3.97 16.97
CA GLU A 141 -7.23 -3.90 18.13
C GLU A 141 -5.99 -4.75 17.83
N TYR A 142 -4.82 -4.24 18.19
CA TYR A 142 -3.52 -4.83 17.89
C TYR A 142 -2.78 -5.17 19.19
N PHE A 143 -2.34 -6.41 19.31
CA PHE A 143 -1.65 -6.94 20.47
C PHE A 143 -0.24 -7.39 20.08
N TYR A 144 0.72 -7.10 20.94
CA TYR A 144 2.12 -7.33 20.66
C TYR A 144 2.73 -8.26 21.72
N ASN A 145 3.68 -9.09 21.31
CA ASN A 145 4.46 -9.91 22.22
C ASN A 145 5.54 -9.09 22.94
N GLU A 146 6.26 -9.72 23.86
CA GLU A 146 7.33 -9.08 24.64
C GLU A 146 8.43 -8.43 23.79
N LYS A 147 8.67 -8.96 22.58
CA LYS A 147 9.63 -8.42 21.60
C LYS A 147 9.04 -7.31 20.72
N SER A 148 7.87 -6.75 21.10
CA SER A 148 7.15 -5.71 20.35
C SER A 148 6.78 -6.10 18.91
N ARG A 149 6.55 -7.38 18.64
CA ARG A 149 6.06 -7.91 17.36
C ARG A 149 4.57 -8.18 17.47
N LEU A 150 3.80 -7.85 16.44
CA LEU A 150 2.35 -8.09 16.39
C LEU A 150 2.06 -9.58 16.57
N SER A 151 1.40 -9.95 17.64
CA SER A 151 1.04 -11.35 17.93
C SER A 151 -0.40 -11.67 17.61
N GLU A 152 -1.30 -10.69 17.73
CA GLU A 152 -2.72 -10.86 17.47
C GLU A 152 -3.33 -9.55 16.97
N CYS A 153 -4.31 -9.67 16.06
CA CYS A 153 -5.21 -8.58 15.68
C CYS A 153 -6.65 -9.06 15.79
N LYS A 154 -7.51 -8.26 16.39
CA LYS A 154 -8.94 -8.53 16.51
C LYS A 154 -9.73 -7.46 15.78
N THR A 155 -10.68 -7.88 14.95
CA THR A 155 -11.57 -6.97 14.22
C THR A 155 -12.99 -7.14 14.73
N TYR A 156 -13.65 -6.01 14.98
CA TYR A 156 -15.01 -5.94 15.52
C TYR A 156 -15.94 -5.20 14.57
N SER A 157 -17.22 -5.59 14.57
CA SER A 157 -18.29 -4.87 13.86
C SER A 157 -18.59 -3.52 14.50
N ALA A 158 -19.45 -2.72 13.85
CA ALA A 158 -20.00 -1.49 14.40
C ALA A 158 -20.65 -1.68 15.79
N ALA A 159 -21.34 -2.80 15.99
CA ALA A 159 -22.00 -3.15 17.26
C ALA A 159 -21.01 -3.67 18.34
N GLY A 160 -19.71 -3.73 18.05
CA GLY A 160 -18.69 -4.23 18.98
C GLY A 160 -18.59 -5.75 19.06
N ALA A 161 -19.33 -6.51 18.20
CA ALA A 161 -19.17 -7.95 18.13
C ALA A 161 -17.87 -8.32 17.40
N LEU A 162 -17.12 -9.30 17.93
CA LEU A 162 -15.93 -9.83 17.28
C LEU A 162 -16.29 -10.42 15.90
N ASN A 163 -15.52 -10.08 14.87
CA ASN A 163 -15.67 -10.63 13.51
C ASN A 163 -14.56 -11.63 13.20
N PHE A 164 -13.30 -11.21 13.40
CA PHE A 164 -12.12 -12.00 13.08
C PHE A 164 -11.03 -11.85 14.13
N THR A 165 -10.25 -12.91 14.29
CA THR A 165 -8.99 -12.90 15.02
C THR A 165 -7.88 -13.37 14.08
N GLU A 166 -6.80 -12.62 13.99
CA GLU A 166 -5.57 -12.97 13.27
C GLU A 166 -4.46 -13.21 14.28
N LYS A 167 -3.64 -14.24 14.06
CA LYS A 167 -2.52 -14.60 14.94
C LYS A 167 -1.24 -14.77 14.14
N TYR A 168 -0.13 -14.37 14.76
CA TYR A 168 1.19 -14.37 14.14
C TYR A 168 2.20 -15.06 15.04
N ILE A 169 2.93 -16.01 14.49
CA ILE A 169 4.05 -16.71 15.14
C ILE A 169 5.32 -16.34 14.39
N TYR A 170 6.40 -16.17 15.14
CA TYR A 170 7.68 -15.72 14.61
C TYR A 170 8.77 -16.77 14.78
N THR A 171 9.74 -16.78 13.90
CA THR A 171 11.02 -17.43 14.05
C THR A 171 11.83 -16.74 15.17
N GLU A 172 12.89 -17.37 15.66
CA GLU A 172 13.77 -16.77 16.68
C GLU A 172 14.36 -15.43 16.22
N ASP A 173 14.76 -15.33 14.95
CA ASP A 173 15.33 -14.14 14.34
C ASP A 173 14.27 -13.08 13.96
N GLY A 174 12.97 -13.39 14.13
CA GLY A 174 11.89 -12.39 14.07
C GLY A 174 11.11 -12.27 12.79
N ARG A 175 11.30 -13.19 11.86
CA ARG A 175 10.46 -13.29 10.67
C ARG A 175 9.15 -13.99 11.01
N VAL A 176 8.06 -13.68 10.30
CA VAL A 176 6.80 -14.41 10.45
C VAL A 176 7.00 -15.85 10.00
N LYS A 177 6.72 -16.80 10.89
CA LYS A 177 6.75 -18.23 10.61
C LYS A 177 5.37 -18.76 10.25
N ASP A 178 4.34 -18.21 10.89
CA ASP A 178 2.95 -18.65 10.72
C ASP A 178 2.02 -17.46 10.87
N TYR A 179 1.03 -17.38 10.00
CA TYR A 179 -0.12 -16.51 10.09
C TYR A 179 -1.38 -17.36 10.06
N SER A 180 -2.30 -17.13 10.99
CA SER A 180 -3.58 -17.83 11.03
C SER A 180 -4.71 -16.85 11.30
N SER A 181 -5.87 -17.07 10.68
CA SER A 181 -7.06 -16.26 10.94
C SER A 181 -8.28 -17.15 11.21
N PHE A 182 -9.17 -16.62 12.06
CA PHE A 182 -10.33 -17.32 12.60
C PHE A 182 -11.54 -16.42 12.56
N TYR A 183 -12.72 -17.01 12.32
CA TYR A 183 -14.00 -16.34 12.51
C TYR A 183 -14.28 -16.06 13.98
N ALA A 184 -15.33 -15.27 14.25
CA ALA A 184 -15.76 -14.91 15.61
C ALA A 184 -16.09 -16.14 16.49
N ASP A 185 -16.60 -17.22 15.90
CA ASP A 185 -16.92 -18.47 16.60
C ASP A 185 -15.70 -19.39 16.82
N GLY A 186 -14.50 -18.89 16.50
CA GLY A 186 -13.25 -19.63 16.60
C GLY A 186 -12.98 -20.63 15.47
N LYS A 187 -13.87 -20.76 14.51
CA LYS A 187 -13.62 -21.63 13.35
C LYS A 187 -12.47 -21.08 12.53
N PHE A 188 -11.64 -22.00 12.08
CA PHE A 188 -10.50 -21.73 11.21
C PHE A 188 -10.96 -21.13 9.88
N PHE A 189 -10.27 -20.07 9.43
CA PHE A 189 -10.52 -19.44 8.13
C PHE A 189 -9.36 -19.66 7.17
N LYS A 190 -8.14 -19.26 7.57
CA LYS A 190 -6.95 -19.32 6.71
C LYS A 190 -5.69 -19.47 7.55
N ARG A 191 -4.68 -20.18 7.00
CA ARG A 191 -3.29 -20.20 7.52
C ARG A 191 -2.30 -20.05 6.38
N VAL A 192 -1.21 -19.36 6.65
CA VAL A 192 -0.03 -19.32 5.79
C VAL A 192 1.19 -19.69 6.63
N GLU A 193 1.90 -20.71 6.21
CA GLU A 193 3.18 -21.11 6.79
C GLU A 193 4.31 -20.60 5.89
N TYR A 194 5.31 -19.93 6.48
CA TYR A 194 6.44 -19.35 5.79
C TYR A 194 7.72 -20.14 6.07
N LEU A 195 8.38 -20.59 5.02
CA LEU A 195 9.65 -21.28 5.06
C LEU A 195 10.74 -20.40 4.47
N TYR A 196 11.91 -20.39 5.11
CA TYR A 196 13.01 -19.51 4.72
C TYR A 196 14.24 -20.31 4.36
N ASN A 197 15.03 -19.81 3.41
CA ASN A 197 16.37 -20.29 3.09
C ASN A 197 17.35 -19.99 4.24
N ALA A 198 18.52 -20.60 4.20
CA ALA A 198 19.59 -20.37 5.17
C ALA A 198 20.09 -18.91 5.18
N ASP A 199 19.99 -18.21 4.05
CA ASP A 199 20.33 -16.78 3.90
C ASP A 199 19.20 -15.84 4.36
N SER A 200 18.14 -16.38 4.98
CA SER A 200 16.97 -15.66 5.46
C SER A 200 16.00 -15.15 4.39
N THR A 201 16.22 -15.45 3.12
CA THR A 201 15.24 -15.16 2.06
C THR A 201 14.04 -16.11 2.15
N LEU A 202 12.85 -15.65 1.74
CA LEU A 202 11.62 -16.47 1.76
C LEU A 202 11.72 -17.56 0.69
N ALA A 203 11.71 -18.83 1.10
CA ALA A 203 11.78 -19.96 0.18
C ALA A 203 10.40 -20.38 -0.33
N GLN A 204 9.42 -20.44 0.58
CA GLN A 204 8.09 -20.94 0.28
C GLN A 204 7.04 -20.38 1.22
N GLU A 205 5.84 -20.17 0.69
CA GLU A 205 4.59 -20.03 1.44
C GLU A 205 3.73 -21.25 1.22
N LYS A 206 3.13 -21.80 2.28
CA LYS A 206 2.12 -22.85 2.19
C LYS A 206 0.79 -22.30 2.66
N ASN A 207 -0.20 -22.33 1.79
CA ASN A 207 -1.53 -21.80 2.02
C ASN A 207 -2.52 -22.91 2.37
N TYR A 208 -3.28 -22.68 3.46
CA TYR A 208 -4.29 -23.59 3.99
C TYR A 208 -5.62 -22.85 4.12
N ASP A 209 -6.70 -23.53 3.80
CA ASP A 209 -8.07 -23.16 4.12
C ASP A 209 -8.72 -24.18 5.06
N ALA A 210 -10.05 -24.12 5.25
CA ALA A 210 -10.78 -25.05 6.09
C ALA A 210 -10.73 -26.51 5.59
N SER A 211 -10.41 -26.74 4.32
CA SER A 211 -10.24 -28.07 3.72
C SER A 211 -8.82 -28.61 3.85
N GLY A 212 -7.87 -27.80 4.30
CA GLY A 212 -6.47 -28.17 4.47
C GLY A 212 -5.52 -27.41 3.53
N PHE A 213 -4.37 -28.00 3.25
CA PHE A 213 -3.38 -27.44 2.33
C PHE A 213 -3.94 -27.44 0.89
N TYR A 214 -3.91 -26.27 0.22
CA TYR A 214 -4.44 -26.15 -1.14
C TYR A 214 -3.42 -25.63 -2.17
N GLU A 215 -2.38 -24.90 -1.75
CA GLU A 215 -1.34 -24.44 -2.67
C GLU A 215 -0.06 -24.02 -1.94
N SER A 216 1.03 -23.94 -2.70
CA SER A 216 2.27 -23.31 -2.26
C SER A 216 2.78 -22.28 -3.27
N VAL A 217 3.43 -21.23 -2.77
CA VAL A 217 4.17 -20.26 -3.55
C VAL A 217 5.66 -20.44 -3.27
N ASN A 218 6.44 -20.69 -4.31
CA ASN A 218 7.86 -21.03 -4.21
C ASN A 218 8.69 -19.94 -4.87
N TYR A 219 9.75 -19.51 -4.21
CA TYR A 219 10.61 -18.42 -4.63
C TYR A 219 11.98 -18.91 -5.03
N SER A 220 12.46 -18.49 -6.19
CA SER A 220 13.83 -18.71 -6.66
C SER A 220 14.55 -17.39 -6.78
N TYR A 221 15.84 -17.37 -6.42
CA TYR A 221 16.62 -16.15 -6.32
C TYR A 221 17.81 -16.19 -7.29
N SER A 222 18.13 -15.02 -7.84
CA SER A 222 19.35 -14.76 -8.60
C SER A 222 19.92 -13.42 -8.14
N ASN A 223 21.21 -13.41 -7.78
CA ASN A 223 21.89 -12.21 -7.25
C ASN A 223 21.11 -11.53 -6.09
N GLY A 224 20.57 -12.34 -5.16
CA GLY A 224 19.80 -11.87 -4.01
C GLY A 224 18.41 -11.29 -4.34
N LYS A 225 17.93 -11.41 -5.58
CA LYS A 225 16.60 -10.95 -6.01
C LYS A 225 15.73 -12.14 -6.37
N ALA A 226 14.44 -12.11 -5.95
CA ALA A 226 13.48 -13.14 -6.33
C ALA A 226 13.24 -13.07 -7.85
N SER A 227 13.90 -13.95 -8.60
CA SER A 227 13.91 -13.96 -10.07
C SER A 227 12.78 -14.81 -10.66
N ALA A 228 12.26 -15.78 -9.90
CA ALA A 228 11.08 -16.53 -10.28
C ALA A 228 10.20 -16.84 -9.07
N VAL A 229 8.88 -16.87 -9.31
CA VAL A 229 7.84 -17.23 -8.33
C VAL A 229 6.91 -18.25 -8.96
N ARG A 230 6.78 -19.43 -8.36
CA ARG A 230 5.94 -20.52 -8.85
C ARG A 230 4.83 -20.83 -7.86
N THR A 231 3.59 -20.80 -8.32
CA THR A 231 2.44 -21.28 -7.54
C THR A 231 2.12 -22.71 -7.97
N LEU A 232 2.13 -23.61 -7.00
CA LEU A 232 1.81 -25.03 -7.19
C LEU A 232 0.53 -25.38 -6.44
N GLY A 233 -0.31 -26.23 -7.04
CA GLY A 233 -1.46 -26.82 -6.37
C GLY A 233 -1.06 -27.77 -5.24
N ALA A 234 -2.05 -28.27 -4.48
CA ALA A 234 -1.83 -29.25 -3.41
C ALA A 234 -1.21 -30.55 -3.92
N ASP A 235 -1.50 -30.92 -5.15
CA ASP A 235 -0.95 -32.09 -5.85
C ASP A 235 0.46 -31.86 -6.45
N GLY A 236 1.02 -30.66 -6.27
CA GLY A 236 2.29 -30.25 -6.83
C GLY A 236 2.24 -29.78 -8.29
N SER A 237 1.05 -29.76 -8.92
CA SER A 237 0.90 -29.25 -10.29
C SER A 237 1.18 -27.75 -10.37
N LEU A 238 1.87 -27.32 -11.43
CA LEU A 238 2.12 -25.90 -11.67
C LEU A 238 0.80 -25.19 -12.02
N LYS A 239 0.48 -24.11 -11.29
CA LYS A 239 -0.63 -23.21 -11.61
C LYS A 239 -0.13 -21.99 -12.39
N THR A 240 0.89 -21.33 -11.86
CA THR A 240 1.47 -20.14 -12.48
C THR A 240 2.97 -20.06 -12.24
N GLU A 241 3.68 -19.40 -13.15
CA GLU A 241 5.08 -19.02 -13.01
C GLU A 241 5.25 -17.55 -13.39
N GLU A 242 5.78 -16.75 -12.47
CA GLU A 242 6.24 -15.38 -12.72
C GLU A 242 7.75 -15.37 -12.85
N THR A 243 8.28 -14.80 -13.93
CA THR A 243 9.70 -14.53 -14.10
C THR A 243 9.95 -13.04 -14.06
N ARG A 244 11.02 -12.61 -13.37
CA ARG A 244 11.37 -11.22 -13.14
C ARG A 244 12.77 -10.92 -13.64
N THR A 245 12.92 -9.84 -14.39
CA THR A 245 14.19 -9.36 -14.92
C THR A 245 14.59 -8.08 -14.18
N PHE A 246 15.86 -8.02 -13.77
CA PHE A 246 16.42 -6.90 -13.03
C PHE A 246 17.56 -6.25 -13.81
N PHE A 247 17.68 -4.92 -13.70
CA PHE A 247 18.80 -4.15 -14.20
C PHE A 247 19.18 -3.08 -13.15
N ALA A 248 20.46 -2.96 -12.85
CA ALA A 248 20.99 -2.05 -11.82
C ALA A 248 20.23 -2.12 -10.47
N GLY A 249 19.80 -3.33 -10.06
CA GLY A 249 19.06 -3.56 -8.83
C GLY A 249 17.54 -3.33 -8.91
N ASN A 250 17.04 -2.73 -9.98
CA ASN A 250 15.62 -2.47 -10.20
C ASN A 250 14.99 -3.55 -11.08
N MET A 251 13.75 -3.97 -10.75
CA MET A 251 12.97 -4.87 -11.61
C MET A 251 12.46 -4.11 -12.83
N ILE A 252 12.92 -4.49 -14.02
CA ILE A 252 12.54 -3.82 -15.28
C ILE A 252 11.42 -4.54 -16.02
N ARG A 253 11.19 -5.82 -15.74
CA ARG A 253 10.15 -6.63 -16.39
C ARG A 253 9.69 -7.76 -15.49
N SER A 254 8.40 -8.07 -15.57
CA SER A 254 7.77 -9.25 -14.95
C SER A 254 6.85 -9.91 -15.97
N VAL A 255 6.95 -11.23 -16.11
CA VAL A 255 6.11 -12.04 -17.01
C VAL A 255 5.47 -13.15 -16.20
N LEU A 256 4.15 -13.17 -16.12
CA LEU A 256 3.35 -14.22 -15.48
C LEU A 256 2.79 -15.15 -16.57
N LYS A 257 3.03 -16.44 -16.41
CA LYS A 257 2.49 -17.50 -17.28
C LYS A 257 1.58 -18.42 -16.47
N ASN A 258 0.57 -18.98 -17.13
CA ASN A 258 -0.25 -20.05 -16.58
C ASN A 258 0.44 -21.43 -16.71
N ALA A 259 -0.25 -22.50 -16.28
CA ALA A 259 0.25 -23.87 -16.30
C ALA A 259 0.68 -24.35 -17.71
N GLU A 260 -0.02 -23.90 -18.74
CA GLU A 260 0.25 -24.24 -20.15
C GLU A 260 1.39 -23.40 -20.76
N GLY A 261 2.04 -22.54 -19.97
CA GLY A 261 3.11 -21.66 -20.43
C GLY A 261 2.65 -20.42 -21.22
N LYS A 262 1.34 -20.19 -21.31
CA LYS A 262 0.79 -19.00 -21.95
C LYS A 262 0.95 -17.77 -21.06
N THR A 263 1.47 -16.67 -21.61
CA THR A 263 1.56 -15.40 -20.92
C THR A 263 0.18 -14.85 -20.59
N VAL A 264 -0.11 -14.64 -19.30
CA VAL A 264 -1.34 -14.04 -18.77
C VAL A 264 -1.17 -12.61 -18.34
N SER A 265 0.07 -12.22 -18.00
CA SER A 265 0.40 -10.83 -17.67
C SER A 265 1.86 -10.55 -17.99
N GLU A 266 2.12 -9.37 -18.51
CA GLU A 266 3.47 -8.84 -18.70
C GLU A 266 3.49 -7.39 -18.25
N LYS A 267 4.53 -7.00 -17.48
CA LYS A 267 4.74 -5.64 -17.01
C LYS A 267 6.14 -5.20 -17.32
N GLU A 268 6.29 -3.93 -17.70
CA GLU A 268 7.57 -3.25 -17.89
C GLU A 268 7.63 -2.03 -17.00
N PHE A 269 8.80 -1.76 -16.41
CA PHE A 269 9.02 -0.65 -15.47
C PHE A 269 10.21 0.20 -15.92
N PHE A 270 10.03 1.52 -15.88
CA PHE A 270 11.05 2.50 -16.20
C PHE A 270 11.23 3.44 -15.03
N TYR A 271 12.46 3.78 -14.74
CA TYR A 271 12.84 4.49 -13.53
C TYR A 271 13.48 5.83 -13.85
N ASP A 272 13.28 6.81 -12.99
CA ASP A 272 14.09 8.02 -12.99
C ASP A 272 15.48 7.75 -12.35
N TRP A 273 16.32 8.77 -12.38
CA TRP A 273 17.67 8.72 -11.83
C TRP A 273 17.71 8.57 -10.28
N LYS A 274 16.59 8.77 -9.60
CA LYS A 274 16.42 8.55 -8.16
C LYS A 274 15.90 7.15 -7.83
N GLY A 275 15.54 6.35 -8.83
CA GLY A 275 15.00 5.01 -8.68
C GLY A 275 13.48 4.96 -8.47
N ASN A 276 12.75 6.04 -8.75
CA ASN A 276 11.28 6.01 -8.75
C ASN A 276 10.74 5.53 -10.09
N ILE A 277 9.68 4.74 -10.09
CA ILE A 277 9.00 4.29 -11.32
C ILE A 277 8.27 5.47 -11.94
N VAL A 278 8.75 5.91 -13.11
CA VAL A 278 8.13 6.98 -13.89
C VAL A 278 7.16 6.46 -14.93
N LEU A 279 7.34 5.21 -15.39
CA LEU A 279 6.44 4.58 -16.35
C LEU A 279 6.30 3.09 -16.02
N GLU A 280 5.06 2.62 -15.97
CA GLU A 280 4.69 1.21 -15.93
C GLU A 280 3.79 0.90 -17.12
N LYS A 281 4.14 -0.13 -17.89
CA LYS A 281 3.25 -0.73 -18.86
C LYS A 281 2.76 -2.06 -18.31
N ASN A 282 1.48 -2.31 -18.42
CA ASN A 282 0.83 -3.53 -17.96
C ASN A 282 -0.35 -3.88 -18.89
N PRO A 283 -0.96 -5.06 -18.77
CA PRO A 283 -2.08 -5.48 -19.62
C PRO A 283 -3.30 -4.55 -19.59
N SER A 284 -3.47 -3.77 -18.52
CA SER A 284 -4.58 -2.80 -18.38
C SER A 284 -4.25 -1.43 -18.97
N GLY A 285 -3.02 -1.22 -19.43
CA GLY A 285 -2.58 0.04 -20.03
C GLY A 285 -1.27 0.59 -19.46
N ILE A 286 -1.17 1.91 -19.42
CA ILE A 286 0.02 2.65 -19.06
C ILE A 286 -0.26 3.50 -17.81
N ILE A 287 0.69 3.50 -16.87
CA ILE A 287 0.73 4.39 -15.71
C ILE A 287 2.00 5.24 -15.85
N MET A 288 1.84 6.56 -15.91
CA MET A 288 2.96 7.51 -15.97
C MET A 288 2.94 8.40 -14.73
N ARG A 289 4.12 8.66 -14.14
CA ARG A 289 4.26 9.53 -12.95
C ARG A 289 5.27 10.63 -13.20
N ASN A 290 4.85 11.85 -12.87
CA ASN A 290 5.70 13.03 -12.87
C ASN A 290 6.02 13.42 -11.44
N PHE A 291 7.31 13.54 -11.11
CA PHE A 291 7.84 13.89 -9.80
C PHE A 291 8.36 15.32 -9.78
N LEU A 292 7.87 16.13 -8.85
CA LEU A 292 8.42 17.46 -8.56
C LEU A 292 9.19 17.40 -7.23
N TYR A 293 10.49 17.63 -7.28
CA TYR A 293 11.40 17.51 -6.13
C TYR A 293 11.68 18.84 -5.41
N ASN A 294 11.31 19.98 -6.01
CA ASN A 294 11.45 21.30 -5.41
C ASN A 294 10.07 21.95 -5.34
N ALA A 295 9.75 22.60 -4.22
CA ALA A 295 8.59 23.46 -4.15
C ALA A 295 8.69 24.54 -5.24
N PRO A 296 7.59 24.94 -5.91
CA PRO A 296 7.60 26.07 -6.80
C PRO A 296 8.12 27.26 -6.02
N VAL A 297 9.11 27.97 -6.56
CA VAL A 297 9.58 29.22 -5.97
C VAL A 297 8.40 30.18 -5.99
N SER A 298 7.84 30.49 -4.81
CA SER A 298 6.84 31.53 -4.71
C SER A 298 7.52 32.80 -5.21
N SER A 299 7.00 33.38 -6.30
CA SER A 299 7.41 34.71 -6.74
C SER A 299 7.01 35.69 -5.62
N GLN A 300 7.90 35.89 -4.68
CA GLN A 300 7.78 37.02 -3.75
C GLN A 300 7.90 38.26 -4.63
N ASN A 301 6.77 38.92 -4.84
CA ASN A 301 6.73 40.26 -5.42
C ASN A 301 7.64 41.14 -4.58
N SER A 302 8.80 41.43 -5.13
CA SER A 302 9.66 42.52 -4.64
C SER A 302 9.00 43.86 -4.95
N SER A 303 8.05 44.24 -4.15
CA SER A 303 7.59 45.65 -4.08
C SER A 303 8.33 46.33 -2.93
N SER A 304 9.62 46.57 -3.11
CA SER A 304 10.31 47.61 -2.37
C SER A 304 10.45 48.82 -3.30
N ALA A 305 9.41 49.60 -3.36
CA ALA A 305 9.51 50.98 -3.88
C ALA A 305 10.41 51.76 -2.95
N SER A 306 11.63 52.03 -3.40
CA SER A 306 12.50 53.02 -2.79
C SER A 306 11.97 54.42 -3.04
N SER A 307 11.36 55.00 -2.02
CA SER A 307 11.15 56.46 -1.99
C SER A 307 12.47 57.12 -1.58
N SER A 308 13.22 57.61 -2.53
CA SER A 308 14.30 58.54 -2.29
C SER A 308 13.70 59.93 -2.20
N SER A 309 13.63 60.45 -0.99
CA SER A 309 13.40 61.87 -0.75
C SER A 309 14.71 62.64 -1.00
N GLU A 310 14.73 63.48 -2.03
CA GLU A 310 15.66 64.56 -2.18
C GLU A 310 15.45 65.57 -1.07
N LYS A 311 16.48 65.85 -0.28
CA LYS A 311 16.63 67.10 0.46
C LYS A 311 17.67 67.94 -0.25
N LYS A 312 17.20 69.06 -0.80
CA LYS A 312 18.03 70.23 -1.08
C LYS A 312 18.36 70.94 0.21
N GLU A 313 19.61 71.29 0.40
CA GLU A 313 20.03 72.36 1.30
C GLU A 313 20.98 73.29 0.63
N ASN A 314 20.80 74.56 1.00
CA ASN A 314 21.57 75.74 0.60
C ASN A 314 23.05 75.67 0.92
#